data_a9c02c3073b968001cf27b387b88c397
#
_entry.id   a9c02c3073b968001cf27b387b88c397
#
_cell.length_a   1.000
_cell.length_b   1.000
_cell.length_c   1.000
_cell.angle_alpha   90.00
_cell.angle_beta   90.00
_cell.angle_gamma   90.00
#
_symmetry.space_group_name_H-M   'P 1'
#
loop_
_entity.id
_entity.type
_entity.pdbx_description
1 polymer ?
#
loop_
_entity_poly.entity_id
_entity_poly.type
_entity_poly.pdbx_seq_one_letter_code
_entity_poly.pdbx_strand_id
1 'polypeptide(L)'
;MKRVITLTGLAMAVGFATMGAQAANYVAGKDYRVIDNPEKISGDAIIVREFFWYGCPHCNVLDPHMEKWAKTKDKDVVFLKTPAALNPVWEANARGFYAAQLLGFENKTHSALFNAIHKDGKKLFDQASLSKWYGSKGVDEKKFNSLYNSFAVGTKIGRSQAGAKRYQLSGVPAVVVQGNM
;
A
#
# COMPACT_ATOMS: atom_id res chain seq x y z
N MET A 1 69.27 43.95 -6.76
CA MET A 1 67.88 44.06 -7.29
C MET A 1 67.11 42.82 -6.97
N LYS A 2 66.25 42.87 -5.90
CA LYS A 2 65.42 41.75 -5.48
C LYS A 2 64.00 41.92 -6.06
N ARG A 3 63.59 40.98 -6.90
CA ARG A 3 62.19 40.94 -7.44
C ARG A 3 61.31 40.19 -6.45
N VAL A 4 60.28 40.85 -5.94
CA VAL A 4 59.21 40.26 -5.13
C VAL A 4 58.09 39.81 -6.12
N ILE A 5 57.77 38.52 -6.11
CA ILE A 5 56.66 37.96 -6.88
C ILE A 5 55.47 37.82 -5.91
N THR A 6 54.43 38.60 -6.11
CA THR A 6 53.17 38.54 -5.34
C THR A 6 52.24 37.53 -6.06
N LEU A 7 51.99 36.39 -5.39
CA LEU A 7 50.96 35.44 -5.83
C LEU A 7 49.57 35.91 -5.33
N THR A 8 48.74 36.35 -6.21
CA THR A 8 47.30 36.60 -5.96
C THR A 8 46.55 35.29 -6.05
N GLY A 9 46.15 34.74 -4.89
CA GLY A 9 45.31 33.55 -4.82
C GLY A 9 43.85 33.89 -5.17
N LEU A 10 43.34 33.29 -6.25
CA LEU A 10 41.93 33.36 -6.65
C LEU A 10 41.15 32.31 -5.84
N ALA A 11 40.39 32.72 -4.83
CA ALA A 11 39.48 31.86 -4.08
C ALA A 11 38.23 31.63 -4.88
N MET A 12 38.05 30.41 -5.45
CA MET A 12 36.79 29.95 -6.02
C MET A 12 35.80 29.62 -4.90
N ALA A 13 34.82 30.49 -4.70
CA ALA A 13 33.66 30.17 -3.84
C ALA A 13 32.76 29.17 -4.58
N VAL A 14 32.78 27.89 -4.15
CA VAL A 14 31.84 26.87 -4.60
C VAL A 14 30.51 27.12 -3.88
N GLY A 15 29.57 27.76 -4.59
CA GLY A 15 28.21 27.94 -4.11
C GLY A 15 27.47 26.61 -4.10
N PHE A 16 27.25 26.04 -2.92
CA PHE A 16 26.29 24.92 -2.74
C PHE A 16 24.89 25.49 -2.92
N ALA A 17 24.29 25.28 -4.11
CA ALA A 17 22.87 25.48 -4.31
C ALA A 17 22.14 24.40 -3.51
N THR A 18 21.57 24.75 -2.35
CA THR A 18 20.61 23.92 -1.65
C THR A 18 19.35 23.84 -2.51
N MET A 19 19.16 22.72 -3.21
CA MET A 19 17.87 22.39 -3.81
C MET A 19 16.89 22.15 -2.66
N GLY A 20 16.18 23.18 -2.23
CA GLY A 20 15.05 23.07 -1.33
C GLY A 20 14.00 22.19 -2.03
N ALA A 21 13.66 21.06 -1.42
CA ALA A 21 12.52 20.26 -1.85
C ALA A 21 11.28 21.17 -1.75
N GLN A 22 10.73 21.59 -2.90
CA GLN A 22 9.45 22.29 -2.93
C GLN A 22 8.39 21.26 -2.53
N ALA A 23 7.82 21.41 -1.34
CA ALA A 23 6.64 20.68 -0.94
C ALA A 23 5.51 21.02 -1.93
N ALA A 24 4.96 20.03 -2.60
CA ALA A 24 3.81 20.24 -3.47
C ALA A 24 2.64 20.78 -2.62
N ASN A 25 2.04 21.90 -3.05
CA ASN A 25 0.90 22.49 -2.36
C ASN A 25 -0.37 21.69 -2.67
N TYR A 26 -0.66 20.68 -1.87
CA TYR A 26 -1.92 19.93 -1.95
C TYR A 26 -3.05 20.69 -1.24
N VAL A 27 -4.23 20.78 -1.88
CA VAL A 27 -5.37 21.57 -1.41
C VAL A 27 -6.49 20.64 -0.94
N ALA A 28 -6.95 20.83 0.31
CA ALA A 28 -8.10 20.12 0.84
C ALA A 28 -9.37 20.38 0.01
N GLY A 29 -10.16 19.36 -0.23
CA GLY A 29 -11.35 19.41 -1.07
C GLY A 29 -11.09 19.27 -2.58
N LYS A 30 -9.83 19.43 -3.02
CA LYS A 30 -9.41 19.26 -4.42
C LYS A 30 -8.53 18.02 -4.59
N ASP A 31 -7.42 17.97 -3.88
CA ASP A 31 -6.41 16.92 -4.03
C ASP A 31 -6.57 15.81 -3.00
N TYR A 32 -7.15 16.12 -1.87
CA TYR A 32 -7.50 15.16 -0.81
C TYR A 32 -8.74 15.61 -0.04
N ARG A 33 -9.35 14.67 0.70
CA ARG A 33 -10.45 14.93 1.61
C ARG A 33 -10.01 14.71 3.05
N VAL A 34 -10.33 15.66 3.93
CA VAL A 34 -10.15 15.49 5.37
C VAL A 34 -11.17 14.49 5.90
N ILE A 35 -10.75 13.61 6.81
CA ILE A 35 -11.60 12.59 7.44
C ILE A 35 -12.15 13.15 8.75
N ASP A 36 -13.47 13.23 8.87
CA ASP A 36 -14.14 13.81 10.07
C ASP A 36 -13.95 12.96 11.33
N ASN A 37 -13.81 11.63 11.17
CA ASN A 37 -13.69 10.69 12.28
C ASN A 37 -12.53 9.72 12.06
N PRO A 38 -11.28 10.19 12.21
CA PRO A 38 -10.09 9.35 12.00
C PRO A 38 -10.01 8.23 13.03
N GLU A 39 -9.29 7.16 12.70
CA GLU A 39 -8.93 6.11 13.64
C GLU A 39 -7.92 6.67 14.66
N LYS A 40 -8.09 6.36 15.93
CA LYS A 40 -7.07 6.71 16.93
C LYS A 40 -5.84 5.85 16.72
N ILE A 41 -4.70 6.49 16.50
CA ILE A 41 -3.40 5.83 16.35
C ILE A 41 -2.64 6.03 17.65
N SER A 42 -2.03 4.96 18.14
CA SER A 42 -1.11 5.03 19.28
C SER A 42 0.33 5.16 18.76
N GLY A 43 1.09 6.10 19.33
CA GLY A 43 2.49 6.37 18.95
C GLY A 43 2.63 7.39 17.83
N ASP A 44 3.87 7.57 17.35
CA ASP A 44 4.28 8.63 16.43
C ASP A 44 4.30 8.19 14.96
N ALA A 45 3.87 6.96 14.66
CA ALA A 45 3.90 6.43 13.31
C ALA A 45 2.82 7.09 12.43
N ILE A 46 3.20 7.41 11.21
CA ILE A 46 2.27 7.80 10.14
C ILE A 46 1.76 6.53 9.47
N ILE A 47 0.46 6.29 9.52
CA ILE A 47 -0.16 5.13 8.86
C ILE A 47 -0.65 5.54 7.48
N VAL A 48 -0.11 4.92 6.46
CA VAL A 48 -0.62 4.99 5.09
C VAL A 48 -1.32 3.68 4.77
N ARG A 49 -2.62 3.74 4.57
CA ARG A 49 -3.47 2.58 4.32
C ARG A 49 -4.06 2.65 2.93
N GLU A 50 -3.74 1.66 2.10
CA GLU A 50 -4.37 1.48 0.81
C GLU A 50 -5.55 0.52 0.92
N PHE A 51 -6.74 0.97 0.48
CA PHE A 51 -7.88 0.09 0.21
C PHE A 51 -7.90 -0.27 -1.26
N PHE A 52 -7.98 -1.55 -1.54
CA PHE A 52 -7.91 -2.08 -2.90
C PHE A 52 -8.85 -3.29 -3.11
N TRP A 53 -9.07 -3.67 -4.34
CA TRP A 53 -9.67 -4.94 -4.74
C TRP A 53 -8.90 -5.52 -5.93
N TYR A 54 -8.61 -6.81 -5.90
CA TYR A 54 -7.84 -7.46 -6.96
C TYR A 54 -8.52 -7.42 -8.35
N GLY A 55 -9.86 -7.36 -8.42
CA GLY A 55 -10.59 -7.21 -9.68
C GLY A 55 -10.66 -5.77 -10.21
N CYS A 56 -10.15 -4.77 -9.47
CA CYS A 56 -10.20 -3.36 -9.86
C CYS A 56 -9.05 -3.00 -10.81
N PRO A 57 -9.32 -2.56 -12.06
CA PRO A 57 -8.28 -2.15 -13.01
C PRO A 57 -7.43 -0.98 -12.50
N HIS A 58 -8.04 0.00 -11.85
CA HIS A 58 -7.31 1.16 -11.31
C HIS A 58 -6.39 0.76 -10.15
N CYS A 59 -6.78 -0.21 -9.30
CA CYS A 59 -5.91 -0.77 -8.27
C CYS A 59 -4.71 -1.49 -8.89
N ASN A 60 -4.93 -2.26 -9.95
CA ASN A 60 -3.85 -2.91 -10.70
C ASN A 60 -2.84 -1.91 -11.30
N VAL A 61 -3.30 -0.75 -11.75
CA VAL A 61 -2.43 0.33 -12.25
C VAL A 61 -1.67 0.99 -11.10
N LEU A 62 -2.30 1.17 -9.94
CA LEU A 62 -1.70 1.82 -8.77
C LEU A 62 -0.67 0.92 -8.07
N ASP A 63 -0.89 -0.40 -8.01
CA ASP A 63 -0.06 -1.37 -7.28
C ASP A 63 1.46 -1.20 -7.51
N PRO A 64 2.00 -1.16 -8.74
CA PRO A 64 3.44 -0.99 -8.94
C PRO A 64 4.00 0.33 -8.39
N HIS A 65 3.20 1.38 -8.36
CA HIS A 65 3.59 2.67 -7.78
C HIS A 65 3.66 2.61 -6.26
N MET A 66 2.65 2.00 -5.63
CA MET A 66 2.62 1.79 -4.18
C MET A 66 3.73 0.85 -3.71
N GLU A 67 4.00 -0.23 -4.43
CA GLU A 67 5.10 -1.15 -4.16
C GLU A 67 6.48 -0.48 -4.27
N LYS A 68 6.66 0.38 -5.27
CA LYS A 68 7.90 1.16 -5.43
C LYS A 68 8.06 2.15 -4.27
N TRP A 69 7.02 2.92 -3.97
CA TRP A 69 7.03 3.90 -2.88
C TRP A 69 7.27 3.22 -1.52
N ALA A 70 6.63 2.08 -1.26
CA ALA A 70 6.76 1.35 -0.01
C ALA A 70 8.21 0.94 0.32
N LYS A 71 9.07 0.80 -0.70
CA LYS A 71 10.50 0.50 -0.54
C LYS A 71 11.34 1.71 -0.14
N THR A 72 10.85 2.91 -0.41
CA THR A 72 11.60 4.18 -0.21
C THR A 72 10.95 5.12 0.79
N LYS A 73 9.81 4.73 1.38
CA LYS A 73 9.12 5.52 2.42
C LYS A 73 9.98 5.69 3.67
N ASP A 74 9.75 6.75 4.40
CA ASP A 74 10.43 7.02 5.66
C ASP A 74 10.14 5.94 6.73
N LYS A 75 11.02 5.83 7.71
CA LYS A 75 10.98 4.75 8.72
C LYS A 75 9.79 4.90 9.69
N ASP A 76 9.33 6.10 9.92
CA ASP A 76 8.16 6.45 10.74
C ASP A 76 6.83 6.20 10.02
N VAL A 77 6.86 5.94 8.71
CA VAL A 77 5.68 5.60 7.93
C VAL A 77 5.44 4.09 7.92
N VAL A 78 4.24 3.67 8.30
CA VAL A 78 3.77 2.28 8.20
C VAL A 78 2.79 2.16 7.04
N PHE A 79 3.11 1.33 6.05
CA PHE A 79 2.22 1.06 4.92
C PHE A 79 1.38 -0.19 5.18
N LEU A 80 0.07 -0.07 5.05
CA LEU A 80 -0.89 -1.15 5.28
C LEU A 80 -1.76 -1.37 4.03
N LYS A 81 -1.71 -2.58 3.50
CA LYS A 81 -2.63 -3.03 2.44
C LYS A 81 -3.90 -3.59 3.08
N THR A 82 -5.04 -3.09 2.66
CA THR A 82 -6.35 -3.46 3.21
C THR A 82 -7.29 -3.78 2.05
N PRO A 83 -7.50 -5.07 1.74
CA PRO A 83 -8.45 -5.43 0.70
C PRO A 83 -9.86 -5.05 1.13
N ALA A 84 -10.57 -4.29 0.32
CA ALA A 84 -11.95 -3.90 0.57
C ALA A 84 -12.88 -5.11 0.39
N ALA A 85 -13.82 -5.31 1.33
CA ALA A 85 -14.77 -6.42 1.34
C ALA A 85 -16.21 -5.87 1.29
N LEU A 86 -16.54 -5.12 0.22
CA LEU A 86 -17.81 -4.38 0.10
C LEU A 86 -18.95 -5.23 -0.48
N ASN A 87 -18.66 -6.39 -1.02
CA ASN A 87 -19.63 -7.38 -1.53
C ASN A 87 -19.00 -8.78 -1.48
N PRO A 88 -19.77 -9.87 -1.71
CA PRO A 88 -19.25 -11.24 -1.60
C PRO A 88 -18.06 -11.55 -2.51
N VAL A 89 -18.01 -11.01 -3.73
CA VAL A 89 -16.89 -11.22 -4.66
C VAL A 89 -15.61 -10.55 -4.15
N TRP A 90 -15.73 -9.34 -3.65
CA TRP A 90 -14.60 -8.62 -3.05
C TRP A 90 -14.13 -9.29 -1.75
N GLU A 91 -15.09 -9.76 -0.94
CA GLU A 91 -14.76 -10.49 0.29
C GLU A 91 -14.01 -11.79 0.00
N ALA A 92 -14.35 -12.53 -1.05
CA ALA A 92 -13.61 -13.73 -1.43
C ALA A 92 -12.12 -13.43 -1.68
N ASN A 93 -11.83 -12.37 -2.44
CA ASN A 93 -10.44 -11.92 -2.64
C ASN A 93 -9.77 -11.43 -1.35
N ALA A 94 -10.51 -10.71 -0.51
CA ALA A 94 -9.98 -10.19 0.76
C ALA A 94 -9.64 -11.33 1.72
N ARG A 95 -10.45 -12.38 1.80
CA ARG A 95 -10.15 -13.60 2.56
C ARG A 95 -8.90 -14.29 2.06
N GLY A 96 -8.75 -14.40 0.72
CA GLY A 96 -7.55 -14.96 0.09
C GLY A 96 -6.29 -14.17 0.44
N PHE A 97 -6.34 -12.85 0.38
CA PHE A 97 -5.24 -11.97 0.79
C PHE A 97 -4.85 -12.21 2.25
N TYR A 98 -5.80 -12.17 3.17
CA TYR A 98 -5.50 -12.34 4.59
C TYR A 98 -5.04 -13.73 4.95
N ALA A 99 -5.53 -14.78 4.29
CA ALA A 99 -5.03 -16.14 4.44
C ALA A 99 -3.56 -16.23 3.99
N ALA A 100 -3.23 -15.68 2.83
CA ALA A 100 -1.86 -15.63 2.33
C ALA A 100 -0.93 -14.78 3.23
N GLN A 101 -1.42 -13.66 3.76
CA GLN A 101 -0.70 -12.80 4.71
C GLN A 101 -0.33 -13.57 5.98
N LEU A 102 -1.29 -14.29 6.57
CA LEU A 102 -1.06 -15.10 7.78
C LEU A 102 -0.09 -16.27 7.54
N LEU A 103 0.04 -16.72 6.29
CA LEU A 103 1.00 -17.75 5.89
C LEU A 103 2.36 -17.17 5.47
N GLY A 104 2.54 -15.82 5.48
CA GLY A 104 3.79 -15.17 5.09
C GLY A 104 4.02 -15.08 3.58
N PHE A 105 2.98 -15.23 2.77
CA PHE A 105 3.07 -15.22 1.30
C PHE A 105 2.60 -13.90 0.66
N GLU A 106 2.18 -12.91 1.43
CA GLU A 106 1.66 -11.64 0.91
C GLU A 106 2.60 -11.01 -0.12
N ASN A 107 3.84 -10.75 0.25
CA ASN A 107 4.83 -10.08 -0.60
C ASN A 107 5.11 -10.83 -1.91
N LYS A 108 5.03 -12.18 -1.90
CA LYS A 108 5.26 -13.01 -3.07
C LYS A 108 4.05 -13.06 -4.00
N THR A 109 2.84 -12.89 -3.45
CA THR A 109 1.60 -13.19 -4.17
C THR A 109 0.78 -11.96 -4.52
N HIS A 110 0.97 -10.82 -3.86
CA HIS A 110 0.14 -9.63 -4.04
C HIS A 110 0.11 -9.14 -5.49
N SER A 111 1.20 -8.61 -6.01
CA SER A 111 1.26 -8.14 -7.41
C SER A 111 1.12 -9.28 -8.42
N ALA A 112 1.51 -10.52 -8.04
CA ALA A 112 1.30 -11.68 -8.90
C ALA A 112 -0.19 -12.02 -9.10
N LEU A 113 -1.05 -11.80 -8.09
CA LEU A 113 -2.49 -12.01 -8.21
C LEU A 113 -3.15 -10.94 -9.09
N PHE A 114 -2.76 -9.69 -8.97
CA PHE A 114 -3.16 -8.64 -9.91
C PHE A 114 -2.81 -9.03 -11.36
N ASN A 115 -1.57 -9.43 -11.60
CA ASN A 115 -1.13 -9.87 -12.93
C ASN A 115 -1.94 -11.07 -13.45
N ALA A 116 -2.19 -12.07 -12.60
CA ALA A 116 -2.98 -13.24 -12.98
C ALA A 116 -4.40 -12.87 -13.41
N ILE A 117 -5.03 -11.92 -12.74
CA ILE A 117 -6.40 -11.47 -13.08
C ILE A 117 -6.38 -10.56 -14.31
N HIS A 118 -5.52 -9.53 -14.34
CA HIS A 118 -5.59 -8.46 -15.35
C HIS A 118 -4.79 -8.73 -16.62
N LYS A 119 -3.66 -9.47 -16.53
CA LYS A 119 -2.85 -9.81 -17.71
C LYS A 119 -3.19 -11.19 -18.25
N ASP A 120 -3.30 -12.19 -17.34
CA ASP A 120 -3.55 -13.56 -17.74
C ASP A 120 -5.05 -13.88 -17.90
N GLY A 121 -5.96 -12.95 -17.55
CA GLY A 121 -7.42 -13.09 -17.66
C GLY A 121 -8.02 -14.15 -16.74
N LYS A 122 -7.33 -14.58 -15.67
CA LYS A 122 -7.80 -15.63 -14.77
C LYS A 122 -8.97 -15.15 -13.92
N LYS A 123 -9.99 -15.99 -13.79
CA LYS A 123 -11.16 -15.75 -12.95
C LYS A 123 -10.89 -16.28 -11.54
N LEU A 124 -10.30 -15.43 -10.69
CA LEU A 124 -9.86 -15.77 -9.34
C LEU A 124 -10.70 -15.00 -8.29
N PHE A 125 -12.01 -15.29 -8.27
CA PHE A 125 -12.98 -14.55 -7.48
C PHE A 125 -13.79 -15.43 -6.50
N ASP A 126 -13.35 -16.66 -6.28
CA ASP A 126 -13.93 -17.62 -5.32
C ASP A 126 -12.84 -18.40 -4.59
N GLN A 127 -13.22 -19.06 -3.49
CA GLN A 127 -12.27 -19.80 -2.65
C GLN A 127 -11.55 -20.90 -3.41
N ALA A 128 -12.23 -21.65 -4.25
CA ALA A 128 -11.67 -22.83 -4.92
C ALA A 128 -10.61 -22.42 -5.94
N SER A 129 -10.91 -21.41 -6.78
CA SER A 129 -9.97 -20.87 -7.76
C SER A 129 -8.76 -20.21 -7.10
N LEU A 130 -8.99 -19.45 -6.02
CA LEU A 130 -7.91 -18.83 -5.22
C LEU A 130 -7.04 -19.90 -4.56
N SER A 131 -7.60 -20.93 -3.91
CA SER A 131 -6.84 -22.00 -3.27
C SER A 131 -5.88 -22.67 -4.25
N LYS A 132 -6.36 -23.07 -5.42
CA LYS A 132 -5.52 -23.67 -6.48
C LYS A 132 -4.43 -22.71 -6.97
N TRP A 133 -4.80 -21.44 -7.17
CA TRP A 133 -3.84 -20.45 -7.63
C TRP A 133 -2.75 -20.19 -6.57
N TYR A 134 -3.10 -20.01 -5.30
CA TYR A 134 -2.12 -19.87 -4.21
C TYR A 134 -1.27 -21.14 -4.05
N GLY A 135 -1.86 -22.33 -4.22
CA GLY A 135 -1.14 -23.62 -4.26
C GLY A 135 -0.06 -23.64 -5.32
N SER A 136 -0.35 -23.13 -6.53
CA SER A 136 0.64 -23.00 -7.60
C SER A 136 1.80 -22.04 -7.28
N LYS A 137 1.66 -21.19 -6.25
CA LYS A 137 2.70 -20.29 -5.74
C LYS A 137 3.46 -20.85 -4.54
N GLY A 138 3.18 -22.10 -4.15
CA GLY A 138 3.84 -22.81 -3.06
C GLY A 138 3.15 -22.67 -1.70
N VAL A 139 1.93 -22.17 -1.66
CA VAL A 139 1.10 -22.14 -0.46
C VAL A 139 0.47 -23.52 -0.25
N ASP A 140 0.51 -24.05 0.95
CA ASP A 140 -0.23 -25.28 1.30
C ASP A 140 -1.74 -25.02 1.21
N GLU A 141 -2.42 -25.68 0.29
CA GLU A 141 -3.84 -25.47 0.02
C GLU A 141 -4.74 -25.83 1.21
N LYS A 142 -4.38 -26.84 2.03
CA LYS A 142 -5.15 -27.20 3.23
C LYS A 142 -5.06 -26.11 4.28
N LYS A 143 -3.86 -25.61 4.54
CA LYS A 143 -3.63 -24.47 5.47
C LYS A 143 -4.31 -23.21 4.98
N PHE A 144 -4.21 -22.92 3.67
CA PHE A 144 -4.89 -21.79 3.05
C PHE A 144 -6.40 -21.85 3.25
N ASN A 145 -7.04 -22.98 2.94
CA ASN A 145 -8.48 -23.17 3.08
C ASN A 145 -8.94 -23.09 4.53
N SER A 146 -8.16 -23.64 5.47
CA SER A 146 -8.42 -23.51 6.91
C SER A 146 -8.40 -22.06 7.36
N LEU A 147 -7.37 -21.29 6.98
CA LEU A 147 -7.26 -19.88 7.33
C LEU A 147 -8.29 -19.01 6.63
N TYR A 148 -8.58 -19.27 5.36
CA TYR A 148 -9.60 -18.55 4.58
C TYR A 148 -10.95 -18.50 5.31
N ASN A 149 -11.35 -19.59 5.96
CA ASN A 149 -12.59 -19.72 6.71
C ASN A 149 -12.45 -19.46 8.22
N SER A 150 -11.25 -19.07 8.68
CA SER A 150 -10.98 -18.93 10.10
C SER A 150 -11.60 -17.66 10.70
N PHE A 151 -11.80 -17.68 12.03
CA PHE A 151 -12.18 -16.51 12.82
C PHE A 151 -11.16 -15.37 12.68
N ALA A 152 -9.86 -15.69 12.61
CA ALA A 152 -8.80 -14.69 12.45
C ALA A 152 -8.95 -13.89 11.15
N VAL A 153 -9.23 -14.57 10.03
CA VAL A 153 -9.53 -13.91 8.76
C VAL A 153 -10.86 -13.17 8.83
N GLY A 154 -11.90 -13.75 9.44
CA GLY A 154 -13.19 -13.07 9.66
C GLY A 154 -13.03 -11.74 10.41
N THR A 155 -12.20 -11.72 11.47
CA THR A 155 -11.90 -10.49 12.21
C THR A 155 -11.22 -9.42 11.33
N LYS A 156 -10.26 -9.82 10.48
CA LYS A 156 -9.60 -8.90 9.54
C LYS A 156 -10.59 -8.34 8.50
N ILE A 157 -11.52 -9.16 8.00
CA ILE A 157 -12.60 -8.73 7.11
C ILE A 157 -13.48 -7.70 7.80
N GLY A 158 -13.94 -7.97 9.03
CA GLY A 158 -14.75 -7.01 9.79
C GLY A 158 -14.05 -5.66 10.01
N ARG A 159 -12.75 -5.68 10.28
CA ARG A 159 -11.94 -4.44 10.40
C ARG A 159 -11.84 -3.70 9.08
N SER A 160 -11.66 -4.40 7.95
CA SER A 160 -11.65 -3.78 6.63
C SER A 160 -12.99 -3.09 6.31
N GLN A 161 -14.11 -3.78 6.57
CA GLN A 161 -15.46 -3.24 6.37
C GLN A 161 -15.72 -2.02 7.27
N ALA A 162 -15.33 -2.11 8.55
CA ALA A 162 -15.45 -1.00 9.50
C ALA A 162 -14.61 0.21 9.07
N GLY A 163 -13.38 -0.01 8.58
CA GLY A 163 -12.52 1.03 8.04
C GLY A 163 -13.12 1.69 6.81
N ALA A 164 -13.58 0.91 5.84
CA ALA A 164 -14.23 1.43 4.65
C ALA A 164 -15.46 2.31 4.98
N LYS A 165 -16.27 1.88 5.94
CA LYS A 165 -17.42 2.66 6.44
C LYS A 165 -16.97 3.94 7.16
N ARG A 166 -15.99 3.84 8.08
CA ARG A 166 -15.44 4.98 8.84
C ARG A 166 -14.92 6.07 7.92
N TYR A 167 -14.17 5.70 6.90
CA TYR A 167 -13.59 6.63 5.93
C TYR A 167 -14.54 7.01 4.81
N GLN A 168 -15.79 6.54 4.85
CA GLN A 168 -16.84 6.82 3.85
C GLN A 168 -16.34 6.55 2.42
N LEU A 169 -15.71 5.39 2.23
CA LEU A 169 -15.16 5.04 0.92
C LEU A 169 -16.29 4.73 -0.06
N SER A 170 -16.29 5.41 -1.20
CA SER A 170 -17.21 5.18 -2.32
C SER A 170 -16.71 4.13 -3.31
N GLY A 171 -15.43 3.75 -3.23
CA GLY A 171 -14.79 2.80 -4.13
C GLY A 171 -13.31 2.60 -3.83
N VAL A 172 -12.64 1.89 -4.72
CA VAL A 172 -11.19 1.63 -4.67
C VAL A 172 -10.56 1.94 -6.04
N PRO A 173 -9.25 2.30 -6.09
CA PRO A 173 -8.35 2.42 -4.95
C PRO A 173 -8.66 3.63 -4.08
N ALA A 174 -8.38 3.54 -2.78
CA ALA A 174 -8.38 4.68 -1.88
C ALA A 174 -7.17 4.60 -0.95
N VAL A 175 -6.49 5.73 -0.76
CA VAL A 175 -5.35 5.83 0.16
C VAL A 175 -5.75 6.74 1.31
N VAL A 176 -5.61 6.25 2.53
CA VAL A 176 -5.88 6.99 3.77
C VAL A 176 -4.56 7.20 4.49
N VAL A 177 -4.26 8.46 4.81
CA VAL A 177 -3.08 8.85 5.57
C VAL A 177 -3.52 9.35 6.93
N GLN A 178 -2.95 8.80 7.98
CA GLN A 178 -3.24 9.17 9.37
C GLN A 178 -1.94 9.26 10.14
N GLY A 179 -1.79 10.31 10.95
CA GLY A 179 -0.67 10.50 11.85
C GLY A 179 -1.04 11.53 12.91
N ASN A 180 -0.24 11.59 13.96
CA ASN A 180 -0.26 12.72 14.88
C ASN A 180 0.49 13.86 14.18
N MET A 181 -0.25 14.85 13.67
CA MET A 181 0.30 16.11 13.18
C MET A 181 0.28 17.14 14.30
#